data_02b25dac2ab8312aab1d4ba574cb5e0c
#
_entry.id   02b25dac2ab8312aab1d4ba574cb5e0c
#
_cell.length_a   1.000
_cell.length_b   1.000
_cell.length_c   1.000
_cell.angle_alpha   90.00
_cell.angle_beta   90.00
_cell.angle_gamma   90.00
#
_symmetry.space_group_name_H-M   'P 1'
#
loop_
_entity.id
_entity.type
_entity.pdbx_description
1 polymer ?
#
loop_
_entity_poly.entity_id
_entity_poly.type
_entity_poly.pdbx_seq_one_letter_code
_entity_poly.pdbx_strand_id
1 'polypeptide(L)'
;MKGTPCDIILESYELPFELRPDQILAINKVCVSDWEKAALFMDVGVGKTVVSTLIAFWWAMRGDIDQIVVVMPPIILLQWEEWIQTFPDITTSIYYGTLKQRKTIDLSADFVFTTNGMFKNDFEKIKEYYQNKKVLLLVDEAASLRNIETLFYSAVREFVFLTPYKRLLMLTGTALGAPQHAYAYMSLKTPDLYRDYLRFVMQHVEKTDKFKRVTKYRSLDVLAANLMEQTIWLKAEDVLDLPPVTCVPKIYELSKKHMKLYNDLVEEKLLELDDGATLDGTTPERMRHTCQRVIMSPSTYMDSKIVPSGFALIDSFTNELGMFKGGAGCEKLVIYCNYRDTNEYVHEHVTEKLKLKAVQAFGKLGPKKNMDAVQQFLNDPEIQILIAHPGSVGIGCNFQSVCRAVLFLEIPTTANTYIQALGRVKREGQKRNIIVWLATAKGTIQVHLRRVVLKSEDMVQIVMPTKETLRSALFGLT
;
A
#
# COMPACT_ATOMS: atom_id res chain seq x y z
N MET A 1 -21.14 33.10 3.11
CA MET A 1 -20.02 32.73 4.02
C MET A 1 -18.77 33.36 3.46
N LYS A 2 -18.02 34.09 4.29
CA LYS A 2 -16.71 34.67 3.87
C LYS A 2 -15.63 33.66 4.30
N GLY A 3 -14.99 32.97 3.35
CA GLY A 3 -13.92 32.02 3.59
C GLY A 3 -13.92 30.89 2.54
N THR A 4 -12.82 30.18 2.45
CA THR A 4 -12.75 28.95 1.63
C THR A 4 -13.47 27.80 2.34
N PRO A 5 -13.83 26.71 1.63
CA PRO A 5 -14.39 25.52 2.29
C PRO A 5 -13.53 25.02 3.47
N CYS A 6 -12.22 25.02 3.31
CA CYS A 6 -11.29 24.60 4.36
C CYS A 6 -11.38 25.52 5.61
N ASP A 7 -11.46 26.83 5.42
CA ASP A 7 -11.61 27.80 6.55
C ASP A 7 -12.91 27.51 7.32
N ILE A 8 -14.02 27.29 6.60
CA ILE A 8 -15.32 27.02 7.22
C ILE A 8 -15.31 25.69 7.99
N ILE A 9 -14.65 24.66 7.46
CA ILE A 9 -14.50 23.37 8.16
C ILE A 9 -13.72 23.57 9.46
N LEU A 10 -12.61 24.32 9.42
CA LEU A 10 -11.74 24.56 10.57
C LEU A 10 -12.38 25.46 11.64
N GLU A 11 -13.38 26.26 11.29
CA GLU A 11 -14.22 26.97 12.27
C GLU A 11 -15.10 26.00 13.10
N SER A 12 -15.43 24.85 12.55
CA SER A 12 -16.34 23.87 13.16
C SER A 12 -15.63 22.67 13.78
N TYR A 13 -14.44 22.33 13.28
CA TYR A 13 -13.67 21.14 13.70
C TYR A 13 -12.22 21.54 14.00
N GLU A 14 -11.83 21.43 15.26
CA GLU A 14 -10.47 21.69 15.69
C GLU A 14 -9.53 20.53 15.35
N LEU A 15 -8.37 20.85 14.78
CA LEU A 15 -7.32 19.87 14.50
C LEU A 15 -6.17 20.02 15.51
N PRO A 16 -5.52 18.90 15.91
CA PRO A 16 -4.37 18.95 16.81
C PRO A 16 -3.06 19.44 16.14
N PHE A 17 -3.13 19.88 14.89
CA PHE A 17 -2.00 20.37 14.09
C PHE A 17 -2.49 21.31 12.98
N GLU A 18 -1.59 22.08 12.42
CA GLU A 18 -1.87 22.94 11.28
C GLU A 18 -1.83 22.14 9.96
N LEU A 19 -2.75 22.46 9.06
CA LEU A 19 -2.74 21.89 7.71
C LEU A 19 -1.66 22.52 6.85
N ARG A 20 -1.00 21.71 6.05
CA ARG A 20 -0.07 22.18 5.04
C ARG A 20 -0.81 22.85 3.86
N PRO A 21 -0.14 23.79 3.14
CA PRO A 21 -0.73 24.46 1.98
C PRO A 21 -1.26 23.51 0.89
N ASP A 22 -0.57 22.39 0.64
CA ASP A 22 -0.97 21.36 -0.32
C ASP A 22 -2.27 20.64 0.11
N GLN A 23 -2.46 20.40 1.40
CA GLN A 23 -3.67 19.81 1.95
C GLN A 23 -4.86 20.77 1.85
N ILE A 24 -4.68 22.03 2.23
CA ILE A 24 -5.70 23.09 2.10
C ILE A 24 -6.14 23.22 0.63
N LEU A 25 -5.18 23.25 -0.29
CA LEU A 25 -5.46 23.34 -1.71
C LEU A 25 -6.26 22.13 -2.24
N ALA A 26 -5.89 20.92 -1.82
CA ALA A 26 -6.59 19.70 -2.20
C ALA A 26 -8.05 19.69 -1.70
N ILE A 27 -8.28 20.06 -0.43
CA ILE A 27 -9.60 20.16 0.17
C ILE A 27 -10.44 21.19 -0.61
N ASN A 28 -9.93 22.40 -0.76
CA ASN A 28 -10.65 23.47 -1.44
C ASN A 28 -10.96 23.11 -2.89
N LYS A 29 -10.05 22.46 -3.62
CA LYS A 29 -10.27 22.04 -5.01
C LYS A 29 -11.43 21.07 -5.13
N VAL A 30 -11.49 20.03 -4.30
CA VAL A 30 -12.60 19.06 -4.33
C VAL A 30 -13.92 19.72 -3.94
N CYS A 31 -13.91 20.52 -2.88
CA CYS A 31 -15.11 21.13 -2.32
C CYS A 31 -15.69 22.23 -3.22
N VAL A 32 -14.86 23.12 -3.77
CA VAL A 32 -15.29 24.20 -4.68
C VAL A 32 -15.75 23.66 -6.03
N SER A 33 -15.06 22.65 -6.56
CA SER A 33 -15.45 22.02 -7.84
C SER A 33 -16.65 21.09 -7.70
N ASP A 34 -17.13 20.87 -6.48
CA ASP A 34 -18.25 19.98 -6.12
C ASP A 34 -18.14 18.59 -6.77
N TRP A 35 -16.96 17.99 -6.71
CA TRP A 35 -16.75 16.67 -7.27
C TRP A 35 -17.47 15.61 -6.42
N GLU A 36 -18.55 15.06 -6.91
CA GLU A 36 -19.27 14.00 -6.20
C GLU A 36 -18.46 12.71 -6.07
N LYS A 37 -17.59 12.45 -7.04
CA LYS A 37 -16.72 11.27 -7.09
C LYS A 37 -15.31 11.73 -7.40
N ALA A 38 -14.38 11.47 -6.50
CA ALA A 38 -12.99 11.92 -6.65
C ALA A 38 -11.98 10.84 -6.28
N ALA A 39 -10.78 10.99 -6.85
CA ALA A 39 -9.62 10.20 -6.48
C ALA A 39 -8.58 11.09 -5.80
N LEU A 40 -8.09 10.66 -4.63
CA LEU A 40 -6.99 11.27 -3.92
C LEU A 40 -5.77 10.35 -4.00
N PHE A 41 -4.98 10.53 -5.07
CA PHE A 41 -3.74 9.81 -5.30
C PHE A 41 -2.60 10.58 -4.61
N MET A 42 -2.45 10.33 -3.34
CA MET A 42 -1.50 11.01 -2.49
C MET A 42 -0.53 9.98 -1.90
N ASP A 43 0.75 10.24 -1.99
CA ASP A 43 1.78 9.32 -1.48
C ASP A 43 1.62 9.03 0.02
N VAL A 44 2.31 8.00 0.49
CA VAL A 44 2.34 7.66 1.91
C VAL A 44 2.90 8.83 2.70
N GLY A 45 2.21 9.23 3.78
CA GLY A 45 2.64 10.33 4.65
C GLY A 45 2.17 11.72 4.22
N VAL A 46 1.52 11.88 3.06
CA VAL A 46 1.03 13.21 2.60
C VAL A 46 -0.29 13.63 3.27
N GLY A 47 -0.92 12.75 4.06
CA GLY A 47 -2.11 13.11 4.87
C GLY A 47 -3.46 12.79 4.22
N LYS A 48 -3.55 11.71 3.44
CA LYS A 48 -4.80 11.23 2.80
C LYS A 48 -5.98 11.19 3.76
N THR A 49 -5.80 10.60 4.93
CA THR A 49 -6.82 10.44 5.95
C THR A 49 -7.40 11.79 6.40
N VAL A 50 -6.53 12.75 6.69
CA VAL A 50 -6.93 14.10 7.10
C VAL A 50 -7.71 14.80 5.99
N VAL A 51 -7.15 14.85 4.78
CA VAL A 51 -7.78 15.53 3.63
C VAL A 51 -9.15 14.93 3.32
N SER A 52 -9.27 13.60 3.29
CA SER A 52 -10.54 12.93 3.01
C SER A 52 -11.59 13.12 4.11
N THR A 53 -11.17 13.14 5.37
CA THR A 53 -12.05 13.42 6.51
C THR A 53 -12.63 14.84 6.41
N LEU A 54 -11.80 15.83 6.13
CA LEU A 54 -12.28 17.22 6.02
C LEU A 54 -13.19 17.43 4.81
N ILE A 55 -12.93 16.76 3.69
CA ILE A 55 -13.85 16.76 2.55
C ILE A 55 -15.18 16.10 2.94
N ALA A 56 -15.16 15.00 3.69
CA ALA A 56 -16.38 14.35 4.19
C ALA A 56 -17.17 15.28 5.12
N PHE A 57 -16.49 15.98 6.02
CA PHE A 57 -17.13 16.97 6.90
C PHE A 57 -17.78 18.11 6.12
N TRP A 58 -17.13 18.62 5.07
CA TRP A 58 -17.72 19.61 4.18
C TRP A 58 -19.05 19.15 3.58
N TRP A 59 -19.09 17.93 3.05
CA TRP A 59 -20.32 17.38 2.47
C TRP A 59 -21.40 17.11 3.52
N ALA A 60 -21.01 16.68 4.74
CA ALA A 60 -21.95 16.51 5.84
C ALA A 60 -22.56 17.85 6.30
N MET A 61 -21.74 18.90 6.47
CA MET A 61 -22.19 20.24 6.84
C MET A 61 -23.15 20.84 5.81
N ARG A 62 -23.00 20.50 4.52
CA ARG A 62 -23.92 20.93 3.46
C ARG A 62 -25.18 20.09 3.38
N GLY A 63 -25.28 19.00 4.13
CA GLY A 63 -26.38 18.04 4.01
C GLY A 63 -26.33 17.20 2.72
N ASP A 64 -25.17 17.11 2.07
CA ASP A 64 -24.96 16.29 0.88
C ASP A 64 -24.83 14.79 1.22
N ILE A 65 -24.40 14.48 2.43
CA ILE A 65 -24.30 13.12 2.97
C ILE A 65 -24.81 13.08 4.42
N ASP A 66 -25.38 11.93 4.79
CA ASP A 66 -25.86 11.66 6.16
C ASP A 66 -24.91 10.71 6.90
N GLN A 67 -24.20 9.84 6.17
CA GLN A 67 -23.32 8.82 6.74
C GLN A 67 -22.09 8.58 5.86
N ILE A 68 -21.01 8.08 6.46
CA ILE A 68 -19.75 7.76 5.80
C ILE A 68 -19.44 6.29 6.02
N VAL A 69 -19.30 5.53 4.94
CA VAL A 69 -18.81 4.15 4.95
C VAL A 69 -17.37 4.14 4.48
N VAL A 70 -16.44 3.78 5.36
CA VAL A 70 -15.02 3.69 5.04
C VAL A 70 -14.63 2.24 4.86
N VAL A 71 -14.22 1.89 3.64
CA VAL A 71 -13.76 0.54 3.29
C VAL A 71 -12.25 0.54 3.19
N MET A 72 -11.59 -0.36 3.92
CA MET A 72 -10.14 -0.33 4.07
C MET A 72 -9.54 -1.71 4.37
N PRO A 73 -8.20 -1.88 4.29
CA PRO A 73 -7.53 -3.06 4.84
C PRO A 73 -7.75 -3.20 6.35
N PRO A 74 -7.89 -4.45 6.89
CA PRO A 74 -8.18 -4.69 8.31
C PRO A 74 -7.21 -4.02 9.28
N ILE A 75 -5.96 -3.85 8.85
CA ILE A 75 -4.87 -3.38 9.69
C ILE A 75 -4.96 -1.90 10.08
N ILE A 76 -5.73 -1.10 9.33
CA ILE A 76 -5.91 0.34 9.57
C ILE A 76 -7.27 0.71 10.19
N LEU A 77 -8.13 -0.29 10.45
CA LEU A 77 -9.45 -0.05 11.03
C LEU A 77 -9.38 0.75 12.34
N LEU A 78 -8.57 0.28 13.28
CA LEU A 78 -8.45 0.94 14.60
C LEU A 78 -7.84 2.33 14.48
N GLN A 79 -6.88 2.53 13.57
CA GLN A 79 -6.26 3.84 13.36
C GLN A 79 -7.25 4.86 12.79
N TRP A 80 -8.13 4.44 11.88
CA TRP A 80 -9.20 5.30 11.38
C TRP A 80 -10.21 5.63 12.48
N GLU A 81 -10.58 4.65 13.29
CA GLU A 81 -11.49 4.87 14.42
C GLU A 81 -10.87 5.83 15.45
N GLU A 82 -9.63 5.60 15.88
CA GLU A 82 -8.89 6.49 16.78
C GLU A 82 -8.81 7.91 16.24
N TRP A 83 -8.58 8.07 14.93
CA TRP A 83 -8.55 9.38 14.28
C TRP A 83 -9.92 10.08 14.34
N ILE A 84 -11.00 9.40 13.99
CA ILE A 84 -12.34 10.00 14.01
C ILE A 84 -12.81 10.28 15.44
N GLN A 85 -12.43 9.48 16.40
CA GLN A 85 -12.76 9.70 17.82
C GLN A 85 -12.06 10.94 18.42
N THR A 86 -11.10 11.55 17.71
CA THR A 86 -10.57 12.86 18.13
C THR A 86 -11.58 14.00 17.93
N PHE A 87 -12.62 13.80 17.15
CA PHE A 87 -13.68 14.76 16.92
C PHE A 87 -14.87 14.46 17.85
N PRO A 88 -15.26 15.42 18.72
CA PRO A 88 -16.39 15.22 19.61
C PRO A 88 -17.70 15.04 18.83
N ASP A 89 -18.65 14.35 19.42
CA ASP A 89 -20.02 14.16 18.92
C ASP A 89 -20.15 13.36 17.61
N ILE A 90 -19.06 12.73 17.12
CA ILE A 90 -19.09 11.85 15.95
C ILE A 90 -19.16 10.40 16.41
N THR A 91 -20.21 9.70 15.99
CA THR A 91 -20.40 8.28 16.31
C THR A 91 -19.66 7.37 15.34
N THR A 92 -19.04 6.33 15.86
CA THR A 92 -18.29 5.35 15.05
C THR A 92 -18.79 3.92 15.26
N SER A 93 -18.69 3.10 14.24
CA SER A 93 -19.00 1.67 14.31
C SER A 93 -18.03 0.86 13.45
N ILE A 94 -17.53 -0.26 13.97
CA ILE A 94 -16.67 -1.18 13.21
C ILE A 94 -17.46 -2.39 12.74
N TYR A 95 -17.77 -2.45 11.45
CA TYR A 95 -18.42 -3.59 10.81
C TYR A 95 -17.38 -4.63 10.40
N TYR A 96 -16.95 -5.45 11.38
CA TYR A 96 -15.92 -6.45 11.23
C TYR A 96 -16.17 -7.65 12.14
N GLY A 97 -15.51 -8.79 11.88
CA GLY A 97 -15.58 -10.00 12.71
C GLY A 97 -16.36 -11.15 12.08
N THR A 98 -16.81 -12.10 12.89
CA THR A 98 -17.59 -13.26 12.46
C THR A 98 -19.00 -12.87 12.00
N LEU A 99 -19.63 -13.72 11.18
CA LEU A 99 -21.00 -13.47 10.71
C LEU A 99 -21.99 -13.20 11.88
N LYS A 100 -21.83 -13.91 13.02
CA LYS A 100 -22.66 -13.72 14.22
C LYS A 100 -22.47 -12.31 14.81
N GLN A 101 -21.23 -11.86 14.93
CA GLN A 101 -20.91 -10.51 15.42
C GLN A 101 -21.48 -9.44 14.49
N ARG A 102 -21.27 -9.57 13.16
CA ARG A 102 -21.73 -8.56 12.20
C ARG A 102 -23.25 -8.42 12.09
N LYS A 103 -24.04 -9.41 12.56
CA LYS A 103 -25.52 -9.30 12.61
C LYS A 103 -26.00 -8.25 13.61
N THR A 104 -25.24 -8.02 14.68
CA THR A 104 -25.62 -7.12 15.79
C THR A 104 -24.93 -5.75 15.71
N ILE A 105 -24.07 -5.53 14.71
CA ILE A 105 -23.37 -4.25 14.56
C ILE A 105 -24.32 -3.21 13.97
N ASP A 106 -24.33 -2.05 14.62
CA ASP A 106 -25.09 -0.90 14.18
C ASP A 106 -24.47 -0.25 12.96
N LEU A 107 -25.26 -0.04 11.93
CA LEU A 107 -24.89 0.67 10.70
C LEU A 107 -25.40 2.12 10.70
N SER A 108 -25.98 2.61 11.80
CA SER A 108 -26.53 3.97 11.88
C SER A 108 -25.51 5.02 12.31
N ALA A 109 -24.31 4.62 12.74
CA ALA A 109 -23.24 5.54 13.13
C ALA A 109 -22.86 6.48 11.97
N ASP A 110 -22.35 7.66 12.30
CA ASP A 110 -21.90 8.66 11.32
C ASP A 110 -20.75 8.09 10.46
N PHE A 111 -19.83 7.36 11.09
CA PHE A 111 -18.77 6.63 10.41
C PHE A 111 -18.89 5.13 10.66
N VAL A 112 -19.01 4.37 9.58
CA VAL A 112 -18.99 2.90 9.61
C VAL A 112 -17.71 2.41 8.93
N PHE A 113 -16.84 1.77 9.70
CA PHE A 113 -15.58 1.22 9.20
C PHE A 113 -15.73 -0.25 8.86
N THR A 114 -15.28 -0.65 7.68
CA THR A 114 -15.32 -2.05 7.25
C THR A 114 -14.15 -2.41 6.37
N THR A 115 -14.01 -3.68 6.05
CA THR A 115 -12.94 -4.15 5.16
C THR A 115 -13.47 -4.52 3.79
N ASN A 116 -12.57 -4.54 2.78
CA ASN A 116 -12.91 -4.98 1.42
C ASN A 116 -13.59 -6.37 1.42
N GLY A 117 -13.11 -7.27 2.31
CA GLY A 117 -13.69 -8.61 2.46
C GLY A 117 -15.11 -8.60 3.00
N MET A 118 -15.36 -7.82 4.07
CA MET A 118 -16.69 -7.73 4.67
C MET A 118 -17.66 -6.98 3.76
N PHE A 119 -17.23 -5.87 3.17
CA PHE A 119 -18.05 -5.09 2.24
C PHE A 119 -18.57 -5.94 1.08
N LYS A 120 -17.70 -6.70 0.39
CA LYS A 120 -18.13 -7.56 -0.71
C LYS A 120 -18.95 -8.79 -0.28
N ASN A 121 -18.63 -9.36 0.89
CA ASN A 121 -19.28 -10.61 1.33
C ASN A 121 -20.71 -10.35 1.88
N ASP A 122 -20.92 -9.19 2.49
CA ASP A 122 -22.22 -8.79 3.05
C ASP A 122 -22.88 -7.67 2.20
N PHE A 123 -22.51 -7.59 0.93
CA PHE A 123 -22.86 -6.48 0.04
C PHE A 123 -24.38 -6.24 -0.03
N GLU A 124 -25.19 -7.29 -0.18
CA GLU A 124 -26.65 -7.15 -0.29
C GLU A 124 -27.25 -6.52 0.98
N LYS A 125 -26.79 -6.91 2.17
CA LYS A 125 -27.23 -6.32 3.44
C LYS A 125 -26.84 -4.83 3.52
N ILE A 126 -25.60 -4.51 3.15
CA ILE A 126 -25.08 -3.13 3.17
C ILE A 126 -25.85 -2.27 2.17
N LYS A 127 -26.07 -2.77 0.97
CA LYS A 127 -26.82 -2.11 -0.09
C LYS A 127 -28.26 -1.83 0.34
N GLU A 128 -28.98 -2.84 0.88
CA GLU A 128 -30.34 -2.71 1.37
C GLU A 128 -30.45 -1.62 2.46
N TYR A 129 -29.49 -1.61 3.41
CA TYR A 129 -29.50 -0.64 4.48
C TYR A 129 -29.29 0.80 3.98
N TYR A 130 -28.38 0.98 3.01
CA TYR A 130 -28.01 2.31 2.53
C TYR A 130 -28.73 2.78 1.27
N GLN A 131 -29.56 1.97 0.62
CA GLN A 131 -30.12 2.26 -0.71
C GLN A 131 -30.79 3.65 -0.84
N ASN A 132 -31.48 4.13 0.19
CA ASN A 132 -32.22 5.40 0.20
C ASN A 132 -31.55 6.50 1.04
N LYS A 133 -30.28 6.33 1.41
CA LYS A 133 -29.55 7.29 2.24
C LYS A 133 -28.50 8.04 1.42
N LYS A 134 -28.19 9.26 1.84
CA LYS A 134 -27.07 10.03 1.30
C LYS A 134 -25.79 9.55 1.96
N VAL A 135 -24.94 8.83 1.23
CA VAL A 135 -23.75 8.17 1.81
C VAL A 135 -22.52 8.52 1.02
N LEU A 136 -21.45 8.85 1.72
CA LEU A 136 -20.10 8.82 1.18
C LEU A 136 -19.53 7.40 1.31
N LEU A 137 -19.18 6.79 0.20
CA LEU A 137 -18.28 5.63 0.18
C LEU A 137 -16.83 6.12 0.06
N LEU A 138 -16.04 5.91 1.09
CA LEU A 138 -14.61 6.19 1.10
C LEU A 138 -13.85 4.88 1.02
N VAL A 139 -13.05 4.69 -0.03
CA VAL A 139 -12.23 3.49 -0.21
C VAL A 139 -10.79 3.84 0.05
N ASP A 140 -10.26 3.47 1.21
CA ASP A 140 -8.83 3.61 1.51
C ASP A 140 -8.06 2.40 0.97
N GLU A 141 -6.84 2.65 0.52
CA GLU A 141 -6.05 1.73 -0.31
C GLU A 141 -6.82 1.25 -1.55
N ALA A 142 -7.40 2.22 -2.28
CA ALA A 142 -8.18 1.99 -3.50
C ALA A 142 -7.38 1.29 -4.62
N ALA A 143 -6.09 1.04 -4.43
CA ALA A 143 -5.31 0.10 -5.26
C ALA A 143 -5.96 -1.29 -5.36
N SER A 144 -6.78 -1.68 -4.39
CA SER A 144 -7.59 -2.90 -4.41
C SER A 144 -8.69 -2.92 -5.50
N LEU A 145 -9.05 -1.75 -6.06
CA LEU A 145 -10.02 -1.62 -7.14
C LEU A 145 -9.45 -1.80 -8.55
N ARG A 146 -8.13 -1.89 -8.71
CA ARG A 146 -7.44 -1.93 -10.02
C ARG A 146 -7.93 -3.04 -10.95
N ASN A 147 -8.33 -4.16 -10.39
CA ASN A 147 -8.87 -5.28 -11.17
C ASN A 147 -10.39 -5.20 -11.20
N ILE A 148 -10.93 -4.84 -12.36
CA ILE A 148 -12.38 -4.68 -12.61
C ILE A 148 -13.16 -6.01 -12.57
N GLU A 149 -12.47 -7.15 -12.63
CA GLU A 149 -13.08 -8.48 -12.59
C GLU A 149 -13.33 -8.98 -11.16
N THR A 150 -12.89 -8.23 -10.14
CA THR A 150 -13.08 -8.65 -8.75
C THR A 150 -14.50 -8.37 -8.24
N LEU A 151 -14.99 -9.23 -7.36
CA LEU A 151 -16.27 -9.05 -6.67
C LEU A 151 -16.28 -7.73 -5.86
N PHE A 152 -15.12 -7.31 -5.34
CA PHE A 152 -15.03 -6.06 -4.59
C PHE A 152 -15.24 -4.84 -5.51
N TYR A 153 -14.60 -4.81 -6.68
CA TYR A 153 -14.84 -3.75 -7.65
C TYR A 153 -16.31 -3.70 -8.09
N SER A 154 -16.90 -4.86 -8.38
CA SER A 154 -18.31 -4.96 -8.77
C SER A 154 -19.24 -4.43 -7.68
N ALA A 155 -18.99 -4.78 -6.41
CA ALA A 155 -19.76 -4.29 -5.28
C ALA A 155 -19.65 -2.76 -5.12
N VAL A 156 -18.42 -2.20 -5.22
CA VAL A 156 -18.22 -0.74 -5.16
C VAL A 156 -18.95 -0.04 -6.32
N ARG A 157 -18.79 -0.55 -7.54
CA ARG A 157 -19.45 0.03 -8.71
C ARG A 157 -20.97 0.00 -8.59
N GLU A 158 -21.53 -1.12 -8.19
CA GLU A 158 -22.98 -1.24 -7.98
C GLU A 158 -23.45 -0.30 -6.87
N PHE A 159 -22.77 -0.25 -5.73
CA PHE A 159 -23.13 0.65 -4.64
C PHE A 159 -23.17 2.11 -5.09
N VAL A 160 -22.20 2.56 -5.87
CA VAL A 160 -22.05 3.97 -6.27
C VAL A 160 -23.05 4.37 -7.37
N PHE A 161 -23.42 3.47 -8.28
CA PHE A 161 -24.24 3.84 -9.43
C PHE A 161 -25.71 3.39 -9.36
N LEU A 162 -26.02 2.31 -8.67
CA LEU A 162 -27.39 1.80 -8.57
C LEU A 162 -28.13 2.31 -7.34
N THR A 163 -27.42 2.91 -6.39
CA THR A 163 -28.04 3.52 -5.22
C THR A 163 -28.01 5.05 -5.38
N PRO A 164 -29.14 5.75 -5.18
CA PRO A 164 -29.19 7.21 -5.34
C PRO A 164 -28.36 7.92 -4.24
N TYR A 165 -27.94 9.16 -4.55
CA TYR A 165 -27.27 10.06 -3.60
C TYR A 165 -25.97 9.53 -2.99
N LYS A 166 -25.12 8.88 -3.80
CA LYS A 166 -23.83 8.37 -3.34
C LYS A 166 -22.69 9.26 -3.81
N ARG A 167 -21.81 9.60 -2.86
CA ARG A 167 -20.51 10.21 -3.13
C ARG A 167 -19.42 9.17 -3.00
N LEU A 168 -18.28 9.36 -3.68
CA LEU A 168 -17.16 8.43 -3.68
C LEU A 168 -15.84 9.18 -3.51
N LEU A 169 -15.02 8.74 -2.54
CA LEU A 169 -13.62 9.09 -2.44
C LEU A 169 -12.74 7.83 -2.52
N MET A 170 -11.80 7.83 -3.45
CA MET A 170 -10.82 6.75 -3.63
C MET A 170 -9.44 7.22 -3.21
N LEU A 171 -8.88 6.64 -2.14
CA LEU A 171 -7.60 7.04 -1.58
C LEU A 171 -6.53 5.99 -1.88
N THR A 172 -5.39 6.38 -2.40
CA THR A 172 -4.24 5.49 -2.52
C THR A 172 -2.94 6.26 -2.75
N GLY A 173 -1.84 5.77 -2.19
CA GLY A 173 -0.48 6.26 -2.52
C GLY A 173 0.13 5.56 -3.73
N THR A 174 -0.51 4.52 -4.24
CA THR A 174 0.02 3.69 -5.33
C THR A 174 -1.08 3.42 -6.35
N ALA A 175 -1.54 4.46 -7.03
CA ALA A 175 -2.69 4.37 -7.93
C ALA A 175 -2.49 3.35 -9.07
N LEU A 176 -1.34 3.35 -9.70
CA LEU A 176 -1.07 2.56 -10.90
C LEU A 176 0.08 1.58 -10.68
N GLY A 177 -0.09 0.34 -11.11
CA GLY A 177 0.99 -0.64 -11.32
C GLY A 177 1.16 -0.98 -12.80
N ALA A 178 0.21 -0.53 -13.63
CA ALA A 178 0.24 -0.58 -15.09
C ALA A 178 -0.80 0.41 -15.64
N PRO A 179 -0.63 0.95 -16.86
CA PRO A 179 -1.55 1.93 -17.44
C PRO A 179 -3.01 1.51 -17.49
N GLN A 180 -3.30 0.23 -17.74
CA GLN A 180 -4.68 -0.28 -17.77
C GLN A 180 -5.42 -0.15 -16.44
N HIS A 181 -4.73 -0.03 -15.31
CA HIS A 181 -5.36 0.16 -14.01
C HIS A 181 -6.12 1.48 -13.90
N ALA A 182 -5.77 2.46 -14.74
CA ALA A 182 -6.44 3.76 -14.80
C ALA A 182 -7.94 3.61 -15.11
N TYR A 183 -8.31 2.64 -15.97
CA TYR A 183 -9.70 2.40 -16.33
C TYR A 183 -10.60 2.15 -15.11
N ALA A 184 -10.13 1.37 -14.14
CA ALA A 184 -10.90 1.06 -12.95
C ALA A 184 -11.34 2.33 -12.17
N TYR A 185 -10.45 3.30 -12.03
CA TYR A 185 -10.76 4.56 -11.35
C TYR A 185 -11.64 5.47 -12.21
N MET A 186 -11.32 5.59 -13.49
CA MET A 186 -12.09 6.44 -14.41
C MET A 186 -13.53 5.96 -14.59
N SER A 187 -13.74 4.63 -14.69
CA SER A 187 -15.06 4.05 -14.79
C SER A 187 -15.93 4.23 -13.54
N LEU A 188 -15.32 4.58 -12.38
CA LEU A 188 -16.05 4.90 -11.15
C LEU A 188 -16.30 6.40 -10.99
N LYS A 189 -15.34 7.26 -11.35
CA LYS A 189 -15.46 8.72 -11.12
C LYS A 189 -15.91 9.52 -12.34
N THR A 190 -15.51 9.12 -13.54
CA THR A 190 -15.79 9.77 -14.83
C THR A 190 -16.24 8.73 -15.87
N PRO A 191 -17.37 8.04 -15.67
CA PRO A 191 -17.78 6.89 -16.50
C PRO A 191 -18.03 7.26 -17.97
N ASP A 192 -18.34 8.53 -18.25
CA ASP A 192 -18.64 9.01 -19.60
C ASP A 192 -17.42 9.10 -20.51
N LEU A 193 -16.19 9.11 -19.95
CA LEU A 193 -14.95 9.14 -20.72
C LEU A 193 -14.76 7.89 -21.59
N TYR A 194 -15.16 6.74 -21.07
CA TYR A 194 -15.10 5.46 -21.77
C TYR A 194 -16.42 4.72 -21.56
N ARG A 195 -17.14 4.46 -22.63
CA ARG A 195 -18.39 3.72 -22.58
C ARG A 195 -18.25 2.35 -21.89
N ASP A 196 -17.13 1.67 -22.18
CA ASP A 196 -16.79 0.35 -21.67
C ASP A 196 -15.28 0.09 -21.75
N TYR A 197 -14.83 -1.04 -21.16
CA TYR A 197 -13.42 -1.43 -21.16
C TYR A 197 -12.88 -1.69 -22.58
N LEU A 198 -13.71 -2.15 -23.51
CA LEU A 198 -13.29 -2.38 -24.87
C LEU A 198 -12.86 -1.08 -25.56
N ARG A 199 -13.63 -0.01 -25.37
CA ARG A 199 -13.28 1.34 -25.90
C ARG A 199 -11.96 1.84 -25.32
N PHE A 200 -11.74 1.66 -24.03
CA PHE A 200 -10.47 1.96 -23.39
C PHE A 200 -9.32 1.17 -24.02
N VAL A 201 -9.47 -0.14 -24.20
CA VAL A 201 -8.45 -0.99 -24.84
C VAL A 201 -8.18 -0.54 -26.27
N MET A 202 -9.22 -0.28 -27.07
CA MET A 202 -9.09 0.20 -28.46
C MET A 202 -8.34 1.53 -28.54
N GLN A 203 -8.41 2.38 -27.51
CA GLN A 203 -7.75 3.68 -27.50
C GLN A 203 -6.31 3.63 -26.97
N HIS A 204 -6.03 2.78 -25.97
CA HIS A 204 -4.80 2.84 -25.21
C HIS A 204 -3.91 1.60 -25.31
N VAL A 205 -4.40 0.50 -25.84
CA VAL A 205 -3.60 -0.72 -26.04
C VAL A 205 -3.19 -0.84 -27.49
N GLU A 206 -1.88 -0.92 -27.73
CA GLU A 206 -1.31 -1.08 -29.08
C GLU A 206 -1.04 -2.55 -29.38
N LYS A 207 -0.49 -3.29 -28.41
CA LYS A 207 -0.07 -4.69 -28.62
C LYS A 207 -0.29 -5.54 -27.38
N THR A 208 -0.72 -6.78 -27.61
CA THR A 208 -0.79 -7.82 -26.57
C THR A 208 0.04 -9.04 -26.97
N ASP A 209 0.48 -9.85 -26.00
CA ASP A 209 1.12 -11.13 -26.22
C ASP A 209 0.06 -12.25 -26.53
N LYS A 210 0.55 -13.47 -26.77
CA LYS A 210 -0.29 -14.65 -27.00
C LYS A 210 -1.23 -15.00 -25.83
N PHE A 211 -0.94 -14.48 -24.64
CA PHE A 211 -1.75 -14.65 -23.42
C PHE A 211 -2.66 -13.46 -23.14
N LYS A 212 -2.88 -12.57 -24.13
CA LYS A 212 -3.66 -11.32 -24.01
C LYS A 212 -3.13 -10.32 -22.99
N ARG A 213 -1.87 -10.43 -22.54
CA ARG A 213 -1.24 -9.43 -21.69
C ARG A 213 -0.77 -8.26 -22.52
N VAL A 214 -1.05 -7.05 -22.07
CA VAL A 214 -0.63 -5.83 -22.77
C VAL A 214 0.90 -5.71 -22.72
N THR A 215 1.51 -5.59 -23.89
CA THR A 215 2.97 -5.44 -24.07
C THR A 215 3.36 -4.06 -24.56
N LYS A 216 2.41 -3.31 -25.14
CA LYS A 216 2.64 -1.94 -25.62
C LYS A 216 1.35 -1.12 -25.50
N TYR A 217 1.52 0.13 -25.04
CA TYR A 217 0.46 1.12 -24.94
C TYR A 217 0.65 2.25 -25.93
N ARG A 218 -0.43 2.98 -26.19
CA ARG A 218 -0.45 4.20 -27.03
C ARG A 218 -1.28 5.29 -26.36
N SER A 219 -1.14 6.53 -26.80
CA SER A 219 -1.90 7.69 -26.31
C SER A 219 -1.87 7.83 -24.80
N LEU A 220 -0.68 7.66 -24.19
CA LEU A 220 -0.50 7.71 -22.74
C LEU A 220 -0.69 9.13 -22.18
N ASP A 221 -0.43 10.14 -22.99
CA ASP A 221 -0.72 11.55 -22.70
C ASP A 221 -2.22 11.81 -22.50
N VAL A 222 -3.04 11.29 -23.41
CA VAL A 222 -4.50 11.34 -23.31
C VAL A 222 -4.99 10.55 -22.09
N LEU A 223 -4.41 9.38 -21.84
CA LEU A 223 -4.73 8.57 -20.67
C LEU A 223 -4.42 9.33 -19.38
N ALA A 224 -3.27 9.98 -19.31
CA ALA A 224 -2.86 10.77 -18.15
C ALA A 224 -3.81 11.97 -17.94
N ALA A 225 -4.16 12.70 -19.00
CA ALA A 225 -5.10 13.81 -18.92
C ALA A 225 -6.47 13.36 -18.40
N ASN A 226 -7.04 12.28 -18.97
CA ASN A 226 -8.32 11.71 -18.55
C ASN A 226 -8.29 11.21 -17.10
N LEU A 227 -7.17 10.61 -16.68
CA LEU A 227 -7.03 10.15 -15.30
C LEU A 227 -7.02 11.31 -14.31
N MET A 228 -6.52 12.48 -14.71
CA MET A 228 -6.46 13.67 -13.86
C MET A 228 -7.82 14.35 -13.64
N GLU A 229 -8.84 14.07 -14.47
CA GLU A 229 -10.17 14.57 -14.22
C GLU A 229 -10.68 14.07 -12.85
N GLN A 230 -11.20 14.96 -12.02
CA GLN A 230 -11.66 14.67 -10.65
C GLN A 230 -10.61 13.90 -9.81
N THR A 231 -9.34 14.23 -9.99
CA THR A 231 -8.21 13.62 -9.26
C THR A 231 -7.34 14.69 -8.63
N ILE A 232 -7.03 14.50 -7.36
CA ILE A 232 -5.92 15.18 -6.69
C ILE A 232 -4.74 14.20 -6.68
N TRP A 233 -3.62 14.63 -7.23
CA TRP A 233 -2.39 13.83 -7.21
C TRP A 233 -1.26 14.59 -6.52
N LEU A 234 -0.79 14.08 -5.38
CA LEU A 234 0.28 14.70 -4.60
C LEU A 234 1.38 13.68 -4.34
N LYS A 235 2.57 13.97 -4.82
CA LYS A 235 3.77 13.19 -4.48
C LYS A 235 4.43 13.73 -3.23
N ALA A 236 4.94 12.83 -2.40
CA ALA A 236 5.65 13.22 -1.17
C ALA A 236 6.87 14.10 -1.47
N GLU A 237 7.60 13.84 -2.56
CA GLU A 237 8.77 14.61 -2.98
C GLU A 237 8.47 16.06 -3.42
N ASP A 238 7.22 16.34 -3.81
CA ASP A 238 6.79 17.68 -4.25
C ASP A 238 6.29 18.56 -3.10
N VAL A 239 5.87 17.93 -1.99
CA VAL A 239 5.15 18.62 -0.90
C VAL A 239 5.80 18.45 0.47
N LEU A 240 6.74 17.51 0.62
CA LEU A 240 7.47 17.26 1.85
C LEU A 240 8.97 17.46 1.64
N ASP A 241 9.63 18.08 2.60
CA ASP A 241 11.10 18.11 2.65
C ASP A 241 11.60 16.78 3.23
N LEU A 242 11.87 15.84 2.33
CA LEU A 242 12.33 14.51 2.68
C LEU A 242 13.81 14.33 2.36
N PRO A 243 14.57 13.69 3.24
CA PRO A 243 15.96 13.38 2.96
C PRO A 243 16.07 12.37 1.80
N PRO A 244 17.19 12.38 1.06
CA PRO A 244 17.41 11.48 -0.05
C PRO A 244 17.42 10.01 0.40
N VAL A 245 16.99 9.13 -0.51
CA VAL A 245 17.04 7.68 -0.35
C VAL A 245 18.21 7.13 -1.16
N THR A 246 19.16 6.52 -0.49
CA THR A 246 20.26 5.80 -1.13
C THR A 246 19.90 4.30 -1.21
N CYS A 247 19.49 3.85 -2.39
CA CYS A 247 19.17 2.45 -2.64
C CYS A 247 20.41 1.72 -3.18
N VAL A 248 20.90 0.72 -2.45
CA VAL A 248 22.09 -0.05 -2.79
C VAL A 248 21.72 -1.50 -3.08
N PRO A 249 21.77 -1.95 -4.35
CA PRO A 249 21.64 -3.35 -4.67
C PRO A 249 22.83 -4.13 -4.12
N LYS A 250 22.58 -5.09 -3.26
CA LYS A 250 23.62 -6.01 -2.70
C LYS A 250 23.48 -7.37 -3.38
N ILE A 251 24.36 -7.60 -4.34
CA ILE A 251 24.40 -8.87 -5.10
C ILE A 251 25.29 -9.85 -4.35
N TYR A 252 24.79 -11.09 -4.17
CA TYR A 252 25.54 -12.18 -3.55
C TYR A 252 25.33 -13.48 -4.31
N GLU A 253 26.21 -14.45 -4.08
CA GLU A 253 26.13 -15.76 -4.71
C GLU A 253 25.68 -16.82 -3.70
N LEU A 254 24.84 -17.73 -4.16
CA LEU A 254 24.48 -18.91 -3.36
C LEU A 254 25.66 -19.88 -3.32
N SER A 255 25.82 -20.61 -2.22
CA SER A 255 26.80 -21.70 -2.18
C SER A 255 26.48 -22.74 -3.27
N LYS A 256 27.51 -23.50 -3.73
CA LYS A 256 27.33 -24.53 -4.77
C LYS A 256 26.19 -25.51 -4.43
N LYS A 257 26.12 -25.96 -3.17
CA LYS A 257 25.08 -26.87 -2.69
C LYS A 257 23.70 -26.21 -2.74
N HIS A 258 23.61 -24.94 -2.35
CA HIS A 258 22.37 -24.18 -2.33
C HIS A 258 21.88 -23.85 -3.77
N MET A 259 22.80 -23.48 -4.67
CA MET A 259 22.45 -23.22 -6.08
C MET A 259 21.97 -24.51 -6.77
N LYS A 260 22.58 -25.66 -6.45
CA LYS A 260 22.11 -26.94 -6.96
C LYS A 260 20.66 -27.21 -6.53
N LEU A 261 20.37 -27.09 -5.23
CA LEU A 261 18.99 -27.23 -4.70
C LEU A 261 18.01 -26.29 -5.41
N TYR A 262 18.42 -25.03 -5.62
CA TYR A 262 17.58 -24.03 -6.32
C TYR A 262 17.28 -24.49 -7.75
N ASN A 263 18.27 -24.93 -8.50
CA ASN A 263 18.11 -25.39 -9.89
C ASN A 263 17.26 -26.64 -9.97
N ASP A 264 17.50 -27.63 -9.10
CA ASP A 264 16.74 -28.88 -9.05
C ASP A 264 15.23 -28.59 -8.81
N LEU A 265 14.90 -27.65 -7.89
CA LEU A 265 13.51 -27.23 -7.64
C LEU A 265 12.91 -26.46 -8.81
N VAL A 266 13.68 -25.62 -9.50
CA VAL A 266 13.20 -24.90 -10.69
C VAL A 266 12.88 -25.87 -11.80
N GLU A 267 13.76 -26.85 -12.07
CA GLU A 267 13.54 -27.90 -13.09
C GLU A 267 12.32 -28.77 -12.77
N GLU A 268 12.18 -29.22 -11.51
CA GLU A 268 11.01 -29.98 -11.06
C GLU A 268 9.71 -29.20 -11.31
N LYS A 269 9.68 -27.92 -10.95
CA LYS A 269 8.47 -27.09 -11.15
C LYS A 269 8.20 -26.75 -12.63
N LEU A 270 9.23 -26.71 -13.47
CA LEU A 270 9.05 -26.56 -14.92
C LEU A 270 8.46 -27.84 -15.53
N LEU A 271 8.90 -29.02 -15.10
CA LEU A 271 8.34 -30.29 -15.54
C LEU A 271 6.86 -30.45 -15.14
N GLU A 272 6.49 -30.04 -13.91
CA GLU A 272 5.08 -30.00 -13.49
C GLU A 272 4.21 -29.11 -14.41
N LEU A 273 4.78 -28.08 -15.04
CA LEU A 273 4.08 -27.19 -15.98
C LEU A 273 3.94 -27.82 -17.37
N ASP A 274 4.89 -28.65 -17.80
CA ASP A 274 4.90 -29.28 -19.14
C ASP A 274 3.98 -30.51 -19.22
N ASP A 275 3.73 -31.20 -18.11
CA ASP A 275 2.89 -32.42 -18.04
C ASP A 275 1.37 -32.18 -18.20
N GLY A 276 0.98 -31.02 -18.74
CA GLY A 276 -0.40 -30.74 -19.16
C GLY A 276 -1.40 -30.53 -18.03
N ALA A 277 -0.96 -30.29 -16.82
CA ALA A 277 -1.79 -29.72 -15.78
C ALA A 277 -2.29 -28.35 -16.27
N THR A 278 -3.59 -28.23 -16.45
CA THR A 278 -4.27 -26.99 -16.85
C THR A 278 -3.66 -25.84 -16.09
N LEU A 279 -3.01 -24.92 -16.82
CA LEU A 279 -2.44 -23.69 -16.28
C LEU A 279 -3.56 -22.84 -15.69
N ASP A 280 -3.98 -23.15 -14.47
CA ASP A 280 -4.69 -22.19 -13.69
C ASP A 280 -3.69 -21.07 -13.38
N GLY A 281 -4.11 -19.80 -13.38
CA GLY A 281 -3.23 -18.66 -13.17
C GLY A 281 -2.45 -18.69 -11.84
N THR A 282 -2.65 -19.74 -11.00
CA THR A 282 -2.01 -19.92 -9.69
C THR A 282 -0.67 -20.65 -9.80
N THR A 283 -0.43 -21.44 -10.83
CA THR A 283 0.78 -22.27 -10.97
C THR A 283 2.07 -21.45 -11.14
N PRO A 284 2.13 -20.41 -12.02
CA PRO A 284 3.33 -19.56 -12.11
C PRO A 284 3.60 -18.74 -10.83
N GLU A 285 2.56 -18.39 -10.10
CA GLU A 285 2.68 -17.66 -8.83
C GLU A 285 3.23 -18.56 -7.72
N ARG A 286 2.73 -19.79 -7.60
CA ARG A 286 3.26 -20.81 -6.68
C ARG A 286 4.72 -21.13 -6.96
N MET A 287 5.08 -21.32 -8.24
CA MET A 287 6.48 -21.53 -8.65
C MET A 287 7.37 -20.34 -8.19
N ARG A 288 6.95 -19.12 -8.46
CA ARG A 288 7.68 -17.93 -8.03
C ARG A 288 7.89 -17.89 -6.52
N HIS A 289 6.85 -18.19 -5.74
CA HIS A 289 6.94 -18.25 -4.29
C HIS A 289 7.91 -19.35 -3.80
N THR A 290 7.86 -20.54 -4.37
CA THR A 290 8.77 -21.62 -4.04
C THR A 290 10.22 -21.25 -4.35
N CYS A 291 10.49 -20.74 -5.55
CA CYS A 291 11.83 -20.32 -5.97
C CYS A 291 12.38 -19.17 -5.12
N GLN A 292 11.53 -18.24 -4.69
CA GLN A 292 11.97 -17.15 -3.82
C GLN A 292 12.23 -17.62 -2.38
N ARG A 293 11.38 -18.49 -1.86
CA ARG A 293 11.49 -19.01 -0.48
C ARG A 293 12.74 -19.86 -0.28
N VAL A 294 13.11 -20.71 -1.23
CA VAL A 294 14.29 -21.58 -1.10
C VAL A 294 15.60 -20.79 -0.99
N ILE A 295 15.66 -19.55 -1.52
CA ILE A 295 16.85 -18.72 -1.47
C ILE A 295 17.22 -18.32 -0.03
N MET A 296 16.25 -18.07 0.84
CA MET A 296 16.47 -17.65 2.22
C MET A 296 16.06 -18.70 3.25
N SER A 297 15.38 -19.76 2.83
CA SER A 297 14.93 -20.85 3.70
C SER A 297 15.19 -22.23 3.06
N PRO A 298 16.44 -22.55 2.65
CA PRO A 298 16.75 -23.79 1.96
C PRO A 298 16.46 -25.03 2.81
N SER A 299 16.63 -24.95 4.13
CA SER A 299 16.38 -26.05 5.07
C SER A 299 14.90 -26.48 5.13
N THR A 300 13.98 -25.72 4.57
CA THR A 300 12.56 -26.13 4.39
C THR A 300 12.40 -27.20 3.31
N TYR A 301 13.38 -27.31 2.40
CA TYR A 301 13.34 -28.19 1.22
C TYR A 301 14.37 -29.33 1.26
N MET A 302 15.15 -29.44 2.33
CA MET A 302 16.11 -30.53 2.52
C MET A 302 16.42 -30.77 4.00
N ASP A 303 16.77 -32.00 4.34
CA ASP A 303 17.08 -32.45 5.72
C ASP A 303 18.38 -31.90 6.29
N SER A 304 19.17 -31.15 5.53
CA SER A 304 20.46 -30.60 5.99
C SER A 304 20.39 -29.10 6.21
N LYS A 305 20.91 -28.64 7.37
CA LYS A 305 21.03 -27.21 7.63
C LYS A 305 21.98 -26.55 6.61
N ILE A 306 21.45 -25.63 5.82
CA ILE A 306 22.20 -24.71 4.98
C ILE A 306 21.96 -23.32 5.54
N VAL A 307 23.04 -22.65 5.96
CA VAL A 307 22.97 -21.23 6.31
C VAL A 307 22.84 -20.44 5.01
N PRO A 308 21.78 -19.63 4.84
CA PRO A 308 21.61 -18.84 3.62
C PRO A 308 22.76 -17.84 3.43
N SER A 309 23.36 -17.83 2.24
CA SER A 309 24.48 -16.91 1.92
C SER A 309 24.07 -15.43 2.11
N GLY A 310 22.79 -15.10 1.94
CA GLY A 310 22.26 -13.76 2.15
C GLY A 310 22.36 -13.23 3.57
N PHE A 311 22.54 -14.12 4.57
CA PHE A 311 22.71 -13.70 5.98
C PHE A 311 24.03 -12.92 6.21
N ALA A 312 25.04 -13.14 5.38
CA ALA A 312 26.25 -12.33 5.41
C ALA A 312 25.97 -10.83 5.14
N LEU A 313 24.86 -10.51 4.45
CA LEU A 313 24.44 -9.12 4.27
C LEU A 313 23.88 -8.52 5.56
N ILE A 314 23.26 -9.32 6.43
CA ILE A 314 22.82 -8.88 7.76
C ILE A 314 24.05 -8.53 8.60
N ASP A 315 25.04 -9.44 8.64
CA ASP A 315 26.30 -9.24 9.36
C ASP A 315 27.03 -7.98 8.86
N SER A 316 27.09 -7.79 7.53
CA SER A 316 27.74 -6.64 6.92
C SER A 316 26.99 -5.33 7.22
N PHE A 317 25.66 -5.32 7.14
CA PHE A 317 24.90 -4.10 7.33
C PHE A 317 24.84 -3.66 8.80
N THR A 318 24.67 -4.60 9.72
CA THR A 318 24.74 -4.31 11.16
C THR A 318 26.11 -3.77 11.57
N ASN A 319 27.17 -4.26 10.94
CA ASN A 319 28.54 -3.77 11.14
C ASN A 319 28.72 -2.35 10.57
N GLU A 320 28.25 -2.10 9.34
CA GLU A 320 28.30 -0.78 8.69
C GLU A 320 27.52 0.27 9.51
N LEU A 321 26.40 -0.12 10.10
CA LEU A 321 25.61 0.74 10.99
C LEU A 321 26.22 0.92 12.39
N GLY A 322 27.29 0.19 12.70
CA GLY A 322 27.98 0.29 13.99
C GLY A 322 27.17 -0.25 15.18
N MET A 323 26.23 -1.18 14.94
CA MET A 323 25.27 -1.66 15.95
C MET A 323 25.93 -2.40 17.12
N PHE A 324 27.16 -2.85 16.97
CA PHE A 324 27.93 -3.56 18.02
C PHE A 324 28.67 -2.63 19.00
N LYS A 325 28.71 -1.32 18.72
CA LYS A 325 29.49 -0.38 19.52
C LYS A 325 28.81 0.04 20.83
N GLY A 326 27.54 -0.30 21.02
CA GLY A 326 26.75 0.03 22.21
C GLY A 326 26.68 1.53 22.52
N GLY A 327 25.63 1.97 23.16
CA GLY A 327 25.48 3.35 23.60
C GLY A 327 24.11 3.97 23.23
N ALA A 328 23.73 5.03 23.94
CA ALA A 328 22.55 5.80 23.60
C ALA A 328 22.73 6.44 22.21
N GLY A 329 21.87 6.07 21.26
CA GLY A 329 21.93 6.57 19.88
C GLY A 329 22.35 5.52 18.84
N CYS A 330 22.37 4.21 19.20
CA CYS A 330 22.57 3.14 18.21
C CYS A 330 21.55 3.25 17.08
N GLU A 331 22.02 3.08 15.85
CA GLU A 331 21.14 2.98 14.67
C GLU A 331 20.18 1.82 14.82
N LYS A 332 18.94 2.00 14.36
CA LYS A 332 17.95 0.93 14.27
C LYS A 332 17.83 0.48 12.82
N LEU A 333 17.51 -0.81 12.63
CA LEU A 333 17.40 -1.45 11.32
C LEU A 333 16.06 -2.18 11.19
N VAL A 334 15.38 -1.97 10.07
CA VAL A 334 14.24 -2.81 9.68
C VAL A 334 14.70 -3.83 8.63
N ILE A 335 14.49 -5.11 8.90
CA ILE A 335 14.76 -6.21 7.96
C ILE A 335 13.42 -6.75 7.46
N TYR A 336 13.18 -6.62 6.16
CA TYR A 336 11.97 -7.15 5.54
C TYR A 336 12.19 -8.55 4.97
N CYS A 337 11.32 -9.48 5.41
CA CYS A 337 11.26 -10.86 4.95
C CYS A 337 9.83 -11.18 4.50
N ASN A 338 9.67 -11.80 3.33
CA ASN A 338 8.35 -12.14 2.78
C ASN A 338 7.78 -13.44 3.38
N TYR A 339 8.64 -14.34 3.85
CA TYR A 339 8.25 -15.65 4.34
C TYR A 339 8.49 -15.79 5.84
N ARG A 340 7.61 -16.58 6.46
CA ARG A 340 7.64 -16.85 7.89
C ARG A 340 8.95 -17.51 8.32
N ASP A 341 9.35 -18.58 7.61
CA ASP A 341 10.54 -19.34 7.95
C ASP A 341 11.79 -18.46 7.90
N THR A 342 11.89 -17.59 6.87
CA THR A 342 12.97 -16.61 6.78
C THR A 342 12.96 -15.66 7.97
N ASN A 343 11.78 -15.19 8.39
CA ASN A 343 11.66 -14.30 9.53
C ASN A 343 12.16 -14.97 10.82
N GLU A 344 11.77 -16.24 11.05
CA GLU A 344 12.19 -17.04 12.20
C GLU A 344 13.73 -17.30 12.18
N TYR A 345 14.30 -17.69 11.03
CA TYR A 345 15.75 -17.91 10.88
C TYR A 345 16.58 -16.63 11.02
N VAL A 346 16.10 -15.51 10.50
CA VAL A 346 16.75 -14.21 10.67
C VAL A 346 16.73 -13.79 12.14
N HIS A 347 15.65 -14.03 12.85
CA HIS A 347 15.56 -13.73 14.28
C HIS A 347 16.57 -14.56 15.08
N GLU A 348 16.63 -15.89 14.85
CA GLU A 348 17.62 -16.75 15.47
C GLU A 348 19.05 -16.26 15.17
N HIS A 349 19.37 -15.94 13.91
CA HIS A 349 20.67 -15.43 13.51
C HIS A 349 21.05 -14.12 14.23
N VAL A 350 20.12 -13.17 14.29
CA VAL A 350 20.35 -11.87 14.91
C VAL A 350 20.51 -11.99 16.43
N THR A 351 19.66 -12.76 17.09
CA THR A 351 19.67 -12.86 18.55
C THR A 351 20.72 -13.80 19.09
N GLU A 352 20.92 -14.96 18.46
CA GLU A 352 21.83 -15.99 18.96
C GLU A 352 23.27 -15.83 18.45
N LYS A 353 23.44 -15.50 17.16
CA LYS A 353 24.77 -15.36 16.57
C LYS A 353 25.33 -13.95 16.75
N LEU A 354 24.54 -12.90 16.39
CA LEU A 354 25.00 -11.51 16.48
C LEU A 354 24.85 -10.92 17.88
N LYS A 355 24.05 -11.55 18.75
CA LYS A 355 23.74 -11.06 20.12
C LYS A 355 23.10 -9.67 20.13
N LEU A 356 22.35 -9.33 19.09
CA LEU A 356 21.58 -8.09 18.99
C LEU A 356 20.12 -8.32 19.43
N LYS A 357 19.51 -7.33 20.06
CA LYS A 357 18.10 -7.41 20.46
C LYS A 357 17.20 -7.10 19.29
N ALA A 358 16.29 -8.04 19.00
CA ALA A 358 15.35 -7.93 17.88
C ALA A 358 13.94 -8.33 18.28
N VAL A 359 12.95 -7.74 17.60
CA VAL A 359 11.53 -8.11 17.68
C VAL A 359 11.01 -8.49 16.30
N GLN A 360 9.91 -9.25 16.29
CA GLN A 360 9.33 -9.79 15.05
C GLN A 360 7.89 -9.31 14.85
N ALA A 361 7.56 -9.01 13.57
CA ALA A 361 6.19 -8.68 13.15
C ALA A 361 5.83 -9.41 11.84
N PHE A 362 5.00 -10.46 11.93
CA PHE A 362 4.53 -11.24 10.78
C PHE A 362 3.13 -11.85 11.03
N GLY A 363 2.45 -12.26 9.95
CA GLY A 363 1.02 -12.57 9.95
C GLY A 363 0.51 -13.55 11.02
N LYS A 364 1.30 -14.57 11.40
CA LYS A 364 0.90 -15.58 12.42
C LYS A 364 0.75 -15.00 13.83
N LEU A 365 1.50 -13.94 14.16
CA LEU A 365 1.46 -13.35 15.51
C LEU A 365 0.14 -12.61 15.77
N GLY A 366 -0.55 -12.22 14.72
CA GLY A 366 -1.80 -11.46 14.77
C GLY A 366 -1.59 -9.95 15.01
N PRO A 367 -2.62 -9.13 14.78
CA PRO A 367 -2.51 -7.67 14.79
C PRO A 367 -1.98 -7.09 16.10
N LYS A 368 -2.48 -7.57 17.24
CA LYS A 368 -2.09 -7.07 18.56
C LYS A 368 -0.60 -7.29 18.84
N LYS A 369 -0.09 -8.52 18.68
CA LYS A 369 1.32 -8.82 18.92
C LYS A 369 2.26 -8.11 17.94
N ASN A 370 1.83 -7.92 16.69
CA ASN A 370 2.58 -7.15 15.72
C ASN A 370 2.68 -5.68 16.14
N MET A 371 1.59 -5.10 16.66
CA MET A 371 1.59 -3.75 17.19
C MET A 371 2.49 -3.63 18.42
N ASP A 372 2.41 -4.58 19.36
CA ASP A 372 3.26 -4.62 20.55
C ASP A 372 4.76 -4.67 20.17
N ALA A 373 5.13 -5.50 19.19
CA ALA A 373 6.51 -5.57 18.68
C ALA A 373 6.98 -4.26 18.06
N VAL A 374 6.10 -3.61 17.28
CA VAL A 374 6.39 -2.30 16.70
C VAL A 374 6.57 -1.23 17.79
N GLN A 375 5.71 -1.21 18.81
CA GLN A 375 5.83 -0.28 19.93
C GLN A 375 7.12 -0.50 20.74
N GLN A 376 7.51 -1.76 20.95
CA GLN A 376 8.80 -2.08 21.56
C GLN A 376 9.96 -1.55 20.70
N PHE A 377 9.94 -1.77 19.37
CA PHE A 377 10.97 -1.26 18.46
C PHE A 377 11.04 0.27 18.49
N LEU A 378 9.91 0.97 18.59
CA LEU A 378 9.87 2.43 18.63
C LEU A 378 10.40 2.99 19.96
N ASN A 379 10.01 2.41 21.09
CA ASN A 379 10.15 3.02 22.40
C ASN A 379 11.33 2.46 23.21
N ASP A 380 11.76 1.22 22.97
CA ASP A 380 12.88 0.62 23.68
C ASP A 380 14.21 0.88 22.93
N PRO A 381 15.13 1.66 23.49
CA PRO A 381 16.42 1.95 22.84
C PRO A 381 17.33 0.71 22.70
N GLU A 382 17.09 -0.32 23.48
CA GLU A 382 17.90 -1.56 23.42
C GLU A 382 17.46 -2.47 22.25
N ILE A 383 16.23 -2.34 21.77
CA ILE A 383 15.75 -3.11 20.61
C ILE A 383 16.21 -2.41 19.34
N GLN A 384 17.22 -2.99 18.70
CA GLN A 384 17.90 -2.40 17.55
C GLN A 384 17.31 -2.84 16.22
N ILE A 385 16.70 -4.03 16.15
CA ILE A 385 16.25 -4.64 14.90
C ILE A 385 14.76 -5.00 14.98
N LEU A 386 14.02 -4.59 13.95
CA LEU A 386 12.68 -5.09 13.66
C LEU A 386 12.74 -6.00 12.44
N ILE A 387 12.37 -7.28 12.60
CA ILE A 387 12.27 -8.24 11.51
C ILE A 387 10.79 -8.37 11.16
N ALA A 388 10.41 -8.00 9.94
CA ALA A 388 9.01 -7.85 9.60
C ALA A 388 8.65 -8.38 8.20
N HIS A 389 7.41 -8.86 8.06
CA HIS A 389 6.80 -9.00 6.75
C HIS A 389 6.29 -7.61 6.32
N PRO A 390 6.56 -7.14 5.08
CA PRO A 390 6.16 -5.80 4.64
C PRO A 390 4.67 -5.48 4.82
N GLY A 391 3.79 -6.47 4.65
CA GLY A 391 2.35 -6.34 4.85
C GLY A 391 1.87 -6.50 6.29
N SER A 392 2.70 -6.98 7.23
CA SER A 392 2.32 -7.20 8.63
C SER A 392 2.68 -6.02 9.53
N VAL A 393 3.61 -5.19 9.09
CA VAL A 393 3.91 -3.90 9.72
C VAL A 393 2.90 -2.93 9.16
N GLY A 394 1.82 -2.78 9.87
CA GLY A 394 0.60 -2.13 9.41
C GLY A 394 0.80 -0.75 8.82
N ILE A 395 -0.07 -0.41 7.92
CA ILE A 395 -0.34 0.96 7.54
C ILE A 395 -0.57 1.71 8.86
N GLY A 396 0.26 2.74 9.15
CA GLY A 396 0.21 3.46 10.42
C GLY A 396 1.44 3.32 11.32
N CYS A 397 2.22 2.26 11.18
CA CYS A 397 3.50 2.19 11.87
C CYS A 397 4.50 3.16 11.23
N ASN A 398 5.05 4.05 12.03
CA ASN A 398 5.92 5.14 11.59
C ASN A 398 7.30 4.97 12.21
N PHE A 399 8.31 4.67 11.40
CA PHE A 399 9.67 4.39 11.90
C PHE A 399 10.63 5.57 11.72
N GLN A 400 10.22 6.63 11.03
CA GLN A 400 11.08 7.75 10.65
C GLN A 400 11.79 8.45 11.83
N SER A 401 11.18 8.44 13.01
CA SER A 401 11.77 9.06 14.20
C SER A 401 12.98 8.30 14.75
N VAL A 402 13.00 6.97 14.58
CA VAL A 402 14.00 6.09 15.20
C VAL A 402 14.88 5.37 14.18
N CYS A 403 14.41 5.18 12.94
CA CYS A 403 15.07 4.33 11.95
C CYS A 403 15.22 5.04 10.60
N ARG A 404 16.38 4.86 9.95
CA ARG A 404 16.66 5.29 8.57
C ARG A 404 17.21 4.17 7.69
N ALA A 405 17.50 3.00 8.26
CA ALA A 405 18.14 1.88 7.59
C ALA A 405 17.15 0.75 7.35
N VAL A 406 17.07 0.28 6.10
CA VAL A 406 16.17 -0.79 5.68
C VAL A 406 16.92 -1.82 4.86
N LEU A 407 16.76 -3.09 5.21
CA LEU A 407 17.25 -4.23 4.45
C LEU A 407 16.06 -5.03 3.91
N PHE A 408 15.85 -5.02 2.59
CA PHE A 408 15.00 -6.01 1.95
C PHE A 408 15.80 -7.28 1.70
N LEU A 409 15.74 -8.20 2.64
CA LEU A 409 16.43 -9.48 2.54
C LEU A 409 15.76 -10.39 1.50
N GLU A 410 14.46 -10.27 1.37
CA GLU A 410 13.65 -10.82 0.29
C GLU A 410 12.94 -9.69 -0.46
N ILE A 411 13.11 -9.67 -1.77
CA ILE A 411 12.53 -8.63 -2.61
C ILE A 411 11.00 -8.81 -2.64
N PRO A 412 10.21 -7.78 -2.35
CA PRO A 412 8.76 -7.84 -2.49
C PRO A 412 8.32 -8.24 -3.90
N THR A 413 7.23 -8.97 -4.00
CA THR A 413 6.68 -9.44 -5.28
C THR A 413 6.03 -8.33 -6.11
N THR A 414 5.69 -7.20 -5.47
CA THR A 414 5.08 -6.04 -6.12
C THR A 414 5.77 -4.73 -5.71
N ALA A 415 5.81 -3.78 -6.63
CA ALA A 415 6.32 -2.44 -6.36
C ALA A 415 5.53 -1.73 -5.25
N ASN A 416 4.22 -1.94 -5.18
CA ASN A 416 3.39 -1.37 -4.12
C ASN A 416 3.83 -1.79 -2.73
N THR A 417 4.10 -3.08 -2.53
CA THR A 417 4.58 -3.58 -1.24
C THR A 417 5.93 -2.95 -0.88
N TYR A 418 6.81 -2.76 -1.87
CA TYR A 418 8.08 -2.07 -1.68
C TYR A 418 7.89 -0.60 -1.28
N ILE A 419 7.08 0.16 -2.04
CA ILE A 419 6.79 1.58 -1.80
C ILE A 419 6.15 1.77 -0.42
N GLN A 420 5.17 0.93 -0.06
CA GLN A 420 4.53 0.99 1.25
C GLN A 420 5.51 0.69 2.39
N ALA A 421 6.35 -0.32 2.24
CA ALA A 421 7.36 -0.67 3.24
C ALA A 421 8.40 0.44 3.41
N LEU A 422 8.89 1.02 2.32
CA LEU A 422 9.81 2.15 2.34
C LEU A 422 9.16 3.40 2.95
N GLY A 423 7.89 3.66 2.66
CA GLY A 423 7.11 4.78 3.19
C GLY A 423 6.90 4.75 4.71
N ARG A 424 7.32 3.69 5.41
CA ARG A 424 7.38 3.67 6.88
C ARG A 424 8.58 4.44 7.44
N VAL A 425 9.61 4.58 6.63
CA VAL A 425 10.86 5.26 6.96
C VAL A 425 10.99 6.58 6.18
N LYS A 426 10.61 6.60 4.89
CA LYS A 426 10.56 7.78 4.02
C LYS A 426 9.25 8.54 4.27
N ARG A 427 9.25 9.37 5.29
CA ARG A 427 8.05 10.07 5.74
C ARG A 427 8.39 11.41 6.38
N GLU A 428 7.42 12.30 6.48
CA GLU A 428 7.54 13.57 7.20
C GLU A 428 8.11 13.36 8.62
N GLY A 429 9.08 14.19 9.00
CA GLY A 429 9.84 14.07 10.25
C GLY A 429 11.11 13.22 10.15
N GLN A 430 11.39 12.55 9.04
CA GLN A 430 12.71 11.96 8.82
C GLN A 430 13.73 13.04 8.49
N LYS A 431 14.78 13.12 9.32
CA LYS A 431 15.85 14.14 9.18
C LYS A 431 17.17 13.59 8.63
N ARG A 432 17.28 12.27 8.49
CA ARG A 432 18.52 11.59 8.12
C ARG A 432 18.38 10.90 6.77
N ASN A 433 19.48 10.88 6.00
CA ASN A 433 19.52 10.13 4.72
C ASN A 433 19.12 8.67 4.95
N ILE A 434 18.17 8.21 4.15
CA ILE A 434 17.66 6.85 4.22
C ILE A 434 18.57 5.92 3.44
N ILE A 435 18.94 4.79 4.04
CA ILE A 435 19.78 3.76 3.41
C ILE A 435 18.94 2.51 3.22
N VAL A 436 18.84 2.07 1.97
CA VAL A 436 18.08 0.86 1.59
C VAL A 436 19.03 -0.14 0.93
N TRP A 437 19.12 -1.35 1.48
CA TRP A 437 19.80 -2.45 0.82
C TRP A 437 18.78 -3.43 0.23
N LEU A 438 18.98 -3.77 -1.05
CA LEU A 438 18.20 -4.79 -1.76
C LEU A 438 19.07 -6.04 -1.96
N ALA A 439 18.84 -7.07 -1.17
CA ALA A 439 19.55 -8.35 -1.30
C ALA A 439 19.10 -9.05 -2.59
N THR A 440 20.05 -9.47 -3.41
CA THR A 440 19.77 -10.10 -4.72
C THR A 440 20.72 -11.28 -4.94
N ALA A 441 20.21 -12.49 -4.87
CA ALA A 441 20.97 -13.69 -5.22
C ALA A 441 21.16 -13.76 -6.74
N LYS A 442 22.44 -13.81 -7.17
CA LYS A 442 22.82 -13.90 -8.57
C LYS A 442 22.32 -15.20 -9.20
N GLY A 443 21.83 -15.14 -10.43
CA GLY A 443 21.34 -16.32 -11.17
C GLY A 443 20.02 -16.88 -10.67
N THR A 444 19.26 -16.12 -9.87
CA THR A 444 17.96 -16.55 -9.34
C THR A 444 16.84 -15.61 -9.74
N ILE A 445 15.60 -16.00 -9.41
CA ILE A 445 14.40 -15.20 -9.65
C ILE A 445 14.46 -13.80 -9.01
N GLN A 446 15.27 -13.59 -7.97
CA GLN A 446 15.43 -12.28 -7.33
C GLN A 446 15.99 -11.21 -8.28
N VAL A 447 16.81 -11.60 -9.27
CA VAL A 447 17.29 -10.67 -10.31
C VAL A 447 16.11 -10.13 -11.15
N HIS A 448 15.17 -11.01 -11.51
CA HIS A 448 13.97 -10.62 -12.24
C HIS A 448 13.04 -9.76 -11.37
N LEU A 449 12.77 -10.18 -10.14
CA LEU A 449 11.89 -9.44 -9.21
C LEU A 449 12.42 -8.02 -8.94
N ARG A 450 13.74 -7.87 -8.75
CA ARG A 450 14.36 -6.54 -8.62
C ARG A 450 14.07 -5.65 -9.83
N ARG A 451 14.20 -6.17 -11.04
CA ARG A 451 13.91 -5.41 -12.27
C ARG A 451 12.42 -5.04 -12.34
N VAL A 452 11.52 -5.95 -11.95
CA VAL A 452 10.08 -5.68 -11.97
C VAL A 452 9.71 -4.60 -10.95
N VAL A 453 10.25 -4.66 -9.75
CA VAL A 453 10.00 -3.65 -8.71
C VAL A 453 10.50 -2.27 -9.15
N LEU A 454 11.74 -2.17 -9.65
CA LEU A 454 12.30 -0.90 -10.10
C LEU A 454 11.63 -0.38 -11.39
N LYS A 455 11.32 -1.26 -12.37
CA LYS A 455 10.60 -0.85 -13.60
C LYS A 455 9.15 -0.44 -13.35
N SER A 456 8.50 -0.96 -12.32
CA SER A 456 7.14 -0.52 -11.96
C SER A 456 7.14 0.92 -11.44
N GLU A 457 8.22 1.36 -10.79
CA GLU A 457 8.42 2.78 -10.47
C GLU A 457 8.54 3.62 -11.76
N ASP A 458 9.33 3.17 -12.74
CA ASP A 458 9.47 3.88 -14.05
C ASP A 458 8.14 3.91 -14.81
N MET A 459 7.37 2.82 -14.83
CA MET A 459 6.07 2.76 -15.53
C MET A 459 5.01 3.63 -14.87
N VAL A 460 5.03 3.74 -13.55
CA VAL A 460 4.18 4.67 -12.81
C VAL A 460 4.55 6.11 -13.18
N GLN A 461 5.83 6.43 -13.36
CA GLN A 461 6.28 7.75 -13.79
C GLN A 461 5.85 8.11 -15.22
N ILE A 462 5.76 7.14 -16.14
CA ILE A 462 5.35 7.39 -17.54
C ILE A 462 3.87 7.84 -17.63
N VAL A 463 3.02 7.37 -16.74
CA VAL A 463 1.58 7.74 -16.69
C VAL A 463 1.31 8.85 -15.67
N MET A 464 2.29 9.16 -14.81
CA MET A 464 2.17 10.27 -13.87
C MET A 464 2.28 11.61 -14.61
N PRO A 465 1.43 12.57 -14.27
CA PRO A 465 1.55 13.91 -14.81
C PRO A 465 2.88 14.54 -14.38
N THR A 466 3.45 15.33 -15.27
CA THR A 466 4.64 16.12 -14.93
C THR A 466 4.32 17.14 -13.83
N LYS A 467 5.35 17.65 -13.16
CA LYS A 467 5.18 18.69 -12.12
C LYS A 467 4.45 19.94 -12.65
N GLU A 468 4.63 20.27 -13.93
CA GLU A 468 3.93 21.36 -14.62
C GLU A 468 2.45 21.06 -14.84
N THR A 469 2.11 19.85 -15.26
CA THR A 469 0.72 19.39 -15.44
C THR A 469 -0.02 19.35 -14.09
N LEU A 470 0.66 18.93 -13.01
CA LEU A 470 0.13 18.94 -11.65
C LEU A 470 -0.12 20.37 -11.15
N ARG A 471 0.85 21.28 -11.32
CA ARG A 471 0.68 22.69 -10.98
C ARG A 471 -0.50 23.31 -11.73
N SER A 472 -0.57 23.09 -13.03
CA SER A 472 -1.67 23.58 -13.86
C SER A 472 -3.03 23.07 -13.36
N ALA A 473 -3.16 21.78 -13.06
CA ALA A 473 -4.37 21.19 -12.55
C ALA A 473 -4.75 21.71 -11.14
N LEU A 474 -3.77 21.89 -10.25
CA LEU A 474 -4.00 22.37 -8.88
C LEU A 474 -4.34 23.85 -8.81
N PHE A 475 -3.70 24.70 -9.63
CA PHE A 475 -3.89 26.14 -9.61
C PHE A 475 -4.87 26.67 -10.68
N GLY A 476 -5.46 25.78 -11.48
CA GLY A 476 -6.40 26.19 -12.54
C GLY A 476 -5.73 27.02 -13.66
N LEU A 477 -4.41 26.86 -13.79
CA LEU A 477 -3.65 27.49 -14.87
C LEU A 477 -3.75 26.54 -16.08
N THR A 478 -4.63 26.86 -17.03
CA THR A 478 -4.66 26.24 -18.37
C THR A 478 -3.87 27.09 -19.34
#